data_e6692720362f181e7617444e1f66fce7
#
_entry.id   e6692720362f181e7617444e1f66fce7
#
_cell.length_a   1.000
_cell.length_b   1.000
_cell.length_c   1.000
_cell.angle_alpha   90.00
_cell.angle_beta   90.00
_cell.angle_gamma   90.00
#
_symmetry.space_group_name_H-M   'P 1'
#
loop_
_entity.id
_entity.type
_entity.pdbx_description
1 polymer ?
#
loop_
_entity_poly.entity_id
_entity_poly.type
_entity_poly.pdbx_seq_one_letter_code
_entity_poly.pdbx_strand_id
1 'polypeptide(L)'
;MTFDGHFGQYGGRFVPEALIPALDELAAAFNSAKSDPIFKAELAELHKSYSGRPSILTEAKRFSKYCGGARILLKREDLNHTGSHKINNVLGQALLTKRMGKPRIIAETGAGQHGVASATAAALLGLECVVYMGEEDTKRQALNVARMKLLGAEVIPVTTGSRTLKDAINEAMRDWVTNVESTHYLLGTVAGPHPFPEMVRDFHKIIGEEARDQVLELTGRLPDAVLACVGGGSNAIGIFHRFIGDDSVRLIGLEAGGDGIETGRHASTITGGSVGVLHGTRTYVLQDDNGQTIESHSISAGLDYPGVGPEHAILNDTGRAEYRSITDDEAMEAF
;
A
#
# COMPACT_ATOMS: atom_id res chain seq x y z
N MET A 1 11.55 4.53 -22.70
CA MET A 1 10.41 3.60 -22.91
C MET A 1 9.43 3.85 -21.77
N THR A 2 8.16 3.99 -22.10
CA THR A 2 7.10 3.98 -21.07
C THR A 2 6.98 2.58 -20.52
N PHE A 3 6.82 2.46 -19.21
CA PHE A 3 6.57 1.19 -18.53
C PHE A 3 5.26 0.58 -19.05
N ASP A 4 5.29 -0.68 -19.44
CA ASP A 4 4.17 -1.38 -20.11
C ASP A 4 3.17 -2.01 -19.11
N GLY A 5 3.37 -1.80 -17.82
CA GLY A 5 2.51 -2.34 -16.75
C GLY A 5 2.89 -3.71 -16.25
N HIS A 6 4.05 -4.25 -16.67
CA HIS A 6 4.49 -5.57 -16.29
C HIS A 6 5.80 -5.56 -15.48
N PHE A 7 5.84 -6.36 -14.44
CA PHE A 7 7.01 -6.70 -13.62
C PHE A 7 7.37 -8.15 -13.94
N GLY A 8 8.12 -8.39 -15.02
CA GLY A 8 8.31 -9.75 -15.56
C GLY A 8 6.98 -10.35 -16.04
N GLN A 9 6.57 -11.47 -15.45
CA GLN A 9 5.28 -12.11 -15.75
C GLN A 9 4.09 -11.54 -14.94
N TYR A 10 4.34 -10.63 -13.99
CA TYR A 10 3.34 -10.07 -13.08
C TYR A 10 2.86 -8.70 -13.52
N GLY A 11 1.74 -8.24 -12.95
CA GLY A 11 1.14 -6.97 -13.31
C GLY A 11 0.04 -7.11 -14.35
N GLY A 12 -0.05 -6.16 -15.27
CA GLY A 12 -1.02 -6.14 -16.37
C GLY A 12 -2.35 -5.50 -16.00
N ARG A 13 -3.38 -5.75 -16.85
CA ARG A 13 -4.73 -5.18 -16.73
C ARG A 13 -5.77 -6.28 -16.94
N PHE A 14 -6.17 -6.95 -15.89
CA PHE A 14 -7.18 -8.00 -15.88
C PHE A 14 -8.52 -7.44 -15.37
N VAL A 15 -9.12 -6.58 -16.14
CA VAL A 15 -10.32 -5.81 -15.78
C VAL A 15 -11.39 -5.89 -16.89
N PRO A 16 -12.68 -5.60 -16.57
CA PRO A 16 -13.69 -5.42 -17.58
C PRO A 16 -13.28 -4.36 -18.62
N GLU A 17 -13.62 -4.59 -19.90
CA GLU A 17 -13.27 -3.71 -21.00
C GLU A 17 -13.70 -2.25 -20.77
N ALA A 18 -14.83 -2.05 -20.10
CA ALA A 18 -15.34 -0.72 -19.75
C ALA A 18 -14.40 0.12 -18.89
N LEU A 19 -13.45 -0.49 -18.17
CA LEU A 19 -12.44 0.23 -17.37
C LEU A 19 -11.18 0.61 -18.14
N ILE A 20 -10.94 0.04 -19.32
CA ILE A 20 -9.71 0.29 -20.08
C ILE A 20 -9.52 1.77 -20.41
N PRO A 21 -10.55 2.51 -20.89
CA PRO A 21 -10.39 3.94 -21.15
C PRO A 21 -10.04 4.76 -19.89
N ALA A 22 -10.62 4.43 -18.74
CA ALA A 22 -10.31 5.11 -17.49
C ALA A 22 -8.88 4.83 -16.99
N LEU A 23 -8.38 3.60 -17.21
CA LEU A 23 -6.99 3.24 -16.92
C LEU A 23 -6.01 3.91 -17.87
N ASP A 24 -6.36 4.09 -19.13
CA ASP A 24 -5.56 4.82 -20.13
C ASP A 24 -5.49 6.31 -19.78
N GLU A 25 -6.61 6.93 -19.41
CA GLU A 25 -6.66 8.31 -18.89
C GLU A 25 -5.75 8.47 -17.67
N LEU A 26 -5.88 7.57 -16.69
CA LEU A 26 -5.07 7.60 -15.47
C LEU A 26 -3.57 7.42 -15.76
N ALA A 27 -3.22 6.47 -16.64
CA ALA A 27 -1.82 6.24 -17.02
C ALA A 27 -1.22 7.46 -17.74
N ALA A 28 -1.98 8.09 -18.65
CA ALA A 28 -1.55 9.30 -19.34
C ALA A 28 -1.36 10.47 -18.38
N ALA A 29 -2.32 10.69 -17.47
CA ALA A 29 -2.25 11.74 -16.45
C ALA A 29 -1.06 11.53 -15.49
N PHE A 30 -0.85 10.30 -15.03
CA PHE A 30 0.27 9.96 -14.16
C PHE A 30 1.63 10.14 -14.85
N ASN A 31 1.79 9.67 -16.08
CA ASN A 31 3.01 9.85 -16.86
C ASN A 31 3.33 11.33 -17.12
N SER A 32 2.30 12.14 -17.41
CA SER A 32 2.45 13.59 -17.52
C SER A 32 2.90 14.20 -16.20
N ALA A 33 2.26 13.87 -15.09
CA ALA A 33 2.59 14.37 -13.76
C ALA A 33 4.03 14.00 -13.31
N LYS A 34 4.49 12.79 -13.63
CA LYS A 34 5.88 12.34 -13.33
C LYS A 34 6.96 13.23 -13.96
N SER A 35 6.69 13.87 -15.08
CA SER A 35 7.63 14.75 -15.77
C SER A 35 7.40 16.22 -15.49
N ASP A 36 6.23 16.60 -14.97
CA ASP A 36 5.85 17.98 -14.71
C ASP A 36 6.53 18.56 -13.46
N PRO A 37 7.40 19.58 -13.59
CA PRO A 37 8.07 20.21 -12.44
C PRO A 37 7.09 20.92 -11.49
N ILE A 38 5.94 21.40 -12.01
CA ILE A 38 4.93 22.07 -11.18
C ILE A 38 4.26 21.04 -10.27
N PHE A 39 3.86 19.87 -10.81
CA PHE A 39 3.30 18.80 -10.00
C PHE A 39 4.27 18.34 -8.91
N LYS A 40 5.53 18.14 -9.28
CA LYS A 40 6.57 17.71 -8.33
C LYS A 40 6.78 18.73 -7.21
N ALA A 41 6.81 20.02 -7.54
CA ALA A 41 6.96 21.09 -6.56
C ALA A 41 5.75 21.16 -5.61
N GLU A 42 4.54 21.06 -6.15
CA GLU A 42 3.31 21.08 -5.37
C GLU A 42 3.20 19.85 -4.43
N LEU A 43 3.54 18.66 -4.93
CA LEU A 43 3.58 17.44 -4.10
C LEU A 43 4.68 17.53 -3.03
N ALA A 44 5.87 18.04 -3.37
CA ALA A 44 6.96 18.23 -2.42
C ALA A 44 6.59 19.22 -1.31
N GLU A 45 5.88 20.30 -1.65
CA GLU A 45 5.38 21.26 -0.66
C GLU A 45 4.34 20.61 0.26
N LEU A 46 3.41 19.83 -0.26
CA LEU A 46 2.45 19.08 0.56
C LEU A 46 3.14 18.06 1.48
N HIS A 47 4.16 17.37 0.97
CA HIS A 47 4.96 16.47 1.80
C HIS A 47 5.64 17.20 2.95
N LYS A 48 6.22 18.36 2.69
CA LYS A 48 6.94 19.15 3.69
C LYS A 48 6.01 19.82 4.70
N SER A 49 5.05 20.59 4.20
CA SER A 49 4.24 21.46 5.04
C SER A 49 3.02 20.80 5.66
N TYR A 50 2.51 19.72 5.04
CA TYR A 50 1.28 19.05 5.47
C TYR A 50 1.52 17.64 6.01
N SER A 51 2.30 16.81 5.33
CA SER A 51 2.64 15.45 5.79
C SER A 51 3.70 15.43 6.91
N GLY A 52 4.55 16.46 6.99
CA GLY A 52 5.63 16.55 7.99
C GLY A 52 6.91 15.81 7.58
N ARG A 53 7.15 15.66 6.27
CA ARG A 53 8.37 15.02 5.76
C ARG A 53 9.58 15.97 5.76
N PRO A 54 10.84 15.45 5.81
CA PRO A 54 11.19 14.02 5.87
C PRO A 54 10.80 13.35 7.19
N SER A 55 10.31 12.11 7.12
CA SER A 55 10.06 11.34 8.34
C SER A 55 11.37 10.95 9.02
N ILE A 56 11.34 10.86 10.35
CA ILE A 56 12.55 10.69 11.16
C ILE A 56 13.07 9.26 11.06
N LEU A 57 14.39 9.08 10.97
CA LEU A 57 15.07 7.82 11.20
C LEU A 57 15.54 7.78 12.67
N THR A 58 14.93 6.94 13.49
CA THR A 58 15.20 6.84 14.93
C THR A 58 16.03 5.61 15.24
N GLU A 59 17.13 5.77 15.97
CA GLU A 59 17.88 4.63 16.51
C GLU A 59 17.21 4.07 17.75
N ALA A 60 16.79 2.81 17.69
CA ALA A 60 16.16 2.07 18.79
C ALA A 60 17.22 1.44 19.72
N LYS A 61 18.00 2.25 20.43
CA LYS A 61 19.18 1.81 21.22
C LYS A 61 18.86 0.72 22.24
N ARG A 62 17.76 0.84 22.99
CA ARG A 62 17.37 -0.16 23.99
C ARG A 62 16.98 -1.47 23.34
N PHE A 63 16.22 -1.41 22.24
CA PHE A 63 15.80 -2.58 21.49
C PHE A 63 17.00 -3.26 20.80
N SER A 64 17.93 -2.48 20.21
CA SER A 64 19.19 -3.00 19.67
C SER A 64 19.99 -3.79 20.72
N LYS A 65 20.06 -3.27 21.95
CA LYS A 65 20.73 -3.97 23.07
C LYS A 65 19.98 -5.25 23.47
N TYR A 66 18.66 -5.21 23.51
CA TYR A 66 17.81 -6.38 23.82
C TYR A 66 18.00 -7.50 22.80
N CYS A 67 18.02 -7.17 21.51
CA CYS A 67 18.23 -8.12 20.41
C CYS A 67 19.67 -8.66 20.31
N GLY A 68 20.62 -8.14 21.12
CA GLY A 68 21.94 -8.75 21.28
C GLY A 68 22.96 -8.53 20.18
N GLY A 69 22.78 -7.54 19.25
CA GLY A 69 23.83 -7.33 18.27
C GLY A 69 23.52 -6.38 17.11
N ALA A 70 22.36 -6.40 16.54
CA ALA A 70 22.02 -5.54 15.41
C ALA A 70 21.75 -4.10 15.88
N ARG A 71 22.31 -3.11 15.19
CA ARG A 71 21.91 -1.71 15.34
C ARG A 71 20.59 -1.49 14.59
N ILE A 72 19.50 -1.27 15.33
CA ILE A 72 18.15 -1.16 14.79
C ILE A 72 17.77 0.30 14.62
N LEU A 73 17.42 0.67 13.39
CA LEU A 73 16.96 1.98 13.00
C LEU A 73 15.49 1.87 12.53
N LEU A 74 14.64 2.74 13.02
CA LEU A 74 13.22 2.79 12.70
C LEU A 74 12.93 3.98 11.79
N LYS A 75 12.47 3.74 10.57
CA LYS A 75 11.91 4.78 9.69
C LYS A 75 10.48 5.06 10.13
N ARG A 76 10.25 6.22 10.75
CA ARG A 76 9.06 6.56 11.53
C ARG A 76 7.94 7.13 10.66
N GLU A 77 7.34 6.30 9.80
CA GLU A 77 6.17 6.69 9.01
C GLU A 77 4.88 6.86 9.86
N ASP A 78 4.89 6.36 11.07
CA ASP A 78 3.85 6.57 12.09
C ASP A 78 3.77 8.02 12.61
N LEU A 79 4.82 8.81 12.43
CA LEU A 79 4.86 10.22 12.82
C LEU A 79 4.40 11.17 11.70
N ASN A 80 4.11 10.68 10.52
CA ASN A 80 3.51 11.48 9.46
C ASN A 80 2.09 11.91 9.87
N HIS A 81 1.62 13.03 9.31
CA HIS A 81 0.22 13.40 9.44
C HIS A 81 -0.70 12.23 9.05
N THR A 82 -1.77 12.00 9.78
CA THR A 82 -2.68 10.84 9.77
C THR A 82 -2.15 9.57 10.47
N GLY A 83 -0.86 9.47 10.76
CA GLY A 83 -0.30 8.39 11.59
C GLY A 83 0.19 7.16 10.82
N SER A 84 0.41 7.26 9.50
CA SER A 84 0.98 6.16 8.71
C SER A 84 1.60 6.63 7.39
N HIS A 85 2.24 5.70 6.66
CA HIS A 85 2.79 5.93 5.32
C HIS A 85 1.73 6.26 4.26
N LYS A 86 0.46 5.96 4.50
CA LYS A 86 -0.63 6.09 3.51
C LYS A 86 -0.77 7.50 2.95
N ILE A 87 -0.51 8.53 3.75
CA ILE A 87 -0.61 9.92 3.33
C ILE A 87 0.29 10.25 2.12
N ASN A 88 1.43 9.56 1.96
CA ASN A 88 2.35 9.81 0.85
C ASN A 88 1.68 9.54 -0.51
N ASN A 89 1.10 8.36 -0.66
CA ASN A 89 0.38 7.96 -1.86
C ASN A 89 -0.90 8.79 -2.06
N VAL A 90 -1.63 9.01 -0.98
CA VAL A 90 -2.93 9.68 -1.03
C VAL A 90 -2.79 11.12 -1.51
N LEU A 91 -1.81 11.88 -1.03
CA LEU A 91 -1.55 13.24 -1.50
C LEU A 91 -1.23 13.27 -2.99
N GLY A 92 -0.40 12.34 -3.47
CA GLY A 92 -0.06 12.22 -4.88
C GLY A 92 -1.27 11.91 -5.76
N GLN A 93 -2.08 10.91 -5.39
CA GLN A 93 -3.26 10.53 -6.15
C GLN A 93 -4.37 11.60 -6.07
N ALA A 94 -4.60 12.22 -4.91
CA ALA A 94 -5.62 13.27 -4.78
C ALA A 94 -5.26 14.53 -5.59
N LEU A 95 -3.97 14.91 -5.61
CA LEU A 95 -3.49 15.99 -6.46
C LEU A 95 -3.65 15.66 -7.95
N LEU A 96 -3.35 14.41 -8.34
CA LEU A 96 -3.58 13.92 -9.70
C LEU A 96 -5.07 13.95 -10.06
N THR A 97 -5.96 13.53 -9.16
CA THR A 97 -7.42 13.59 -9.31
C THR A 97 -7.90 15.00 -9.63
N LYS A 98 -7.41 15.98 -8.86
CA LYS A 98 -7.75 17.39 -9.09
C LYS A 98 -7.30 17.87 -10.47
N ARG A 99 -6.11 17.44 -10.94
CA ARG A 99 -5.61 17.77 -12.28
C ARG A 99 -6.38 17.11 -13.41
N MET A 100 -6.92 15.91 -13.17
CA MET A 100 -7.84 15.25 -14.10
C MET A 100 -9.25 15.89 -14.14
N GLY A 101 -9.52 16.88 -13.28
CA GLY A 101 -10.81 17.55 -13.17
C GLY A 101 -11.92 16.70 -12.59
N LYS A 102 -11.58 15.59 -11.89
CA LYS A 102 -12.57 14.73 -11.23
C LYS A 102 -12.93 15.28 -9.85
N PRO A 103 -14.22 15.53 -9.56
CA PRO A 103 -14.65 16.13 -8.29
C PRO A 103 -14.69 15.14 -7.12
N ARG A 104 -14.70 13.84 -7.41
CA ARG A 104 -14.95 12.78 -6.41
C ARG A 104 -13.83 11.77 -6.38
N ILE A 105 -13.47 11.34 -5.16
CA ILE A 105 -12.63 10.16 -4.93
C ILE A 105 -13.41 9.08 -4.19
N ILE A 106 -13.10 7.84 -4.49
CA ILE A 106 -13.48 6.68 -3.68
C ILE A 106 -12.22 5.97 -3.20
N ALA A 107 -12.30 5.36 -2.03
CA ALA A 107 -11.23 4.58 -1.45
C ALA A 107 -11.78 3.34 -0.74
N GLU A 108 -10.98 2.28 -0.68
CA GLU A 108 -11.18 1.15 0.21
C GLU A 108 -10.37 1.32 1.48
N THR A 109 -10.76 0.64 2.55
CA THR A 109 -9.91 0.55 3.74
C THR A 109 -10.23 -0.68 4.59
N GLY A 110 -9.21 -1.30 5.19
CA GLY A 110 -9.34 -2.34 6.21
C GLY A 110 -9.08 -1.75 7.60
N ALA A 111 -7.83 -1.53 7.98
CA ALA A 111 -7.46 -0.92 9.26
C ALA A 111 -7.92 0.54 9.44
N GLY A 112 -8.46 1.17 8.40
CA GLY A 112 -8.96 2.54 8.43
C GLY A 112 -7.92 3.62 8.10
N GLN A 113 -6.63 3.31 8.10
CA GLN A 113 -5.57 4.31 7.87
C GLN A 113 -5.60 4.90 6.45
N HIS A 114 -5.86 4.07 5.44
CA HIS A 114 -6.02 4.57 4.07
C HIS A 114 -7.25 5.45 3.93
N GLY A 115 -8.37 5.05 4.51
CA GLY A 115 -9.60 5.85 4.52
C GLY A 115 -9.43 7.20 5.21
N VAL A 116 -8.76 7.23 6.38
CA VAL A 116 -8.45 8.49 7.09
C VAL A 116 -7.55 9.39 6.24
N ALA A 117 -6.50 8.84 5.62
CA ALA A 117 -5.63 9.61 4.74
C ALA A 117 -6.39 10.17 3.52
N SER A 118 -7.26 9.34 2.90
CA SER A 118 -8.09 9.75 1.75
C SER A 118 -9.07 10.86 2.12
N ALA A 119 -9.79 10.71 3.23
CA ALA A 119 -10.67 11.76 3.75
C ALA A 119 -9.92 13.06 4.06
N THR A 120 -8.70 12.94 4.62
CA THR A 120 -7.84 14.09 4.91
C THR A 120 -7.44 14.85 3.66
N ALA A 121 -6.96 14.15 2.62
CA ALA A 121 -6.56 14.78 1.36
C ALA A 121 -7.76 15.33 0.58
N ALA A 122 -8.91 14.65 0.63
CA ALA A 122 -10.15 15.15 0.03
C ALA A 122 -10.60 16.46 0.68
N ALA A 123 -10.61 16.53 2.01
CA ALA A 123 -10.93 17.76 2.74
C ALA A 123 -9.95 18.91 2.40
N LEU A 124 -8.64 18.58 2.31
CA LEU A 124 -7.61 19.56 1.95
C LEU A 124 -7.80 20.13 0.54
N LEU A 125 -8.14 19.27 -0.43
CA LEU A 125 -8.19 19.64 -1.85
C LEU A 125 -9.60 19.99 -2.36
N GLY A 126 -10.62 19.93 -1.50
CA GLY A 126 -12.01 20.22 -1.86
C GLY A 126 -12.65 19.17 -2.77
N LEU A 127 -12.37 17.88 -2.51
CA LEU A 127 -12.92 16.74 -3.23
C LEU A 127 -14.00 16.04 -2.39
N GLU A 128 -15.02 15.49 -3.05
CA GLU A 128 -15.94 14.56 -2.42
C GLU A 128 -15.23 13.24 -2.13
N CYS A 129 -15.52 12.61 -0.99
CA CYS A 129 -14.85 11.37 -0.58
C CYS A 129 -15.84 10.33 -0.08
N VAL A 130 -15.82 9.16 -0.69
CA VAL A 130 -16.54 7.96 -0.22
C VAL A 130 -15.53 6.87 0.10
N VAL A 131 -15.68 6.26 1.30
CA VAL A 131 -14.79 5.20 1.76
C VAL A 131 -15.59 3.92 1.99
N TYR A 132 -15.23 2.88 1.26
CA TYR A 132 -15.75 1.52 1.46
C TYR A 132 -14.94 0.80 2.52
N MET A 133 -15.61 0.21 3.50
CA MET A 133 -14.95 -0.49 4.60
C MET A 133 -15.80 -1.72 4.99
N GLY A 134 -15.14 -2.87 5.16
CA GLY A 134 -15.85 -4.07 5.59
C GLY A 134 -16.57 -3.84 6.92
N GLU A 135 -17.79 -4.39 7.08
CA GLU A 135 -18.60 -4.19 8.30
C GLU A 135 -17.84 -4.64 9.56
N GLU A 136 -17.10 -5.74 9.49
CA GLU A 136 -16.29 -6.22 10.62
C GLU A 136 -15.15 -5.23 10.95
N ASP A 137 -14.52 -4.69 9.92
CA ASP A 137 -13.46 -3.70 10.09
C ASP A 137 -14.00 -2.38 10.65
N THR A 138 -15.22 -1.97 10.28
CA THR A 138 -15.85 -0.75 10.86
C THR A 138 -16.04 -0.86 12.37
N LYS A 139 -16.33 -2.06 12.87
CA LYS A 139 -16.47 -2.33 14.30
C LYS A 139 -15.10 -2.30 15.02
N ARG A 140 -14.11 -3.00 14.45
CA ARG A 140 -12.75 -3.08 15.00
C ARG A 140 -12.07 -1.71 15.03
N GLN A 141 -12.35 -0.87 14.05
CA GLN A 141 -11.66 0.40 13.80
C GLN A 141 -12.60 1.61 13.92
N ALA A 142 -13.56 1.56 14.86
CA ALA A 142 -14.58 2.60 15.04
C ALA A 142 -14.01 4.02 15.21
N LEU A 143 -12.83 4.16 15.83
CA LEU A 143 -12.14 5.45 15.95
C LEU A 143 -11.75 6.03 14.58
N ASN A 144 -11.25 5.21 13.67
CA ASN A 144 -10.89 5.66 12.32
C ASN A 144 -12.14 6.01 11.51
N VAL A 145 -13.25 5.26 11.69
CA VAL A 145 -14.56 5.62 11.09
C VAL A 145 -15.02 6.99 11.56
N ALA A 146 -14.92 7.28 12.86
CA ALA A 146 -15.27 8.59 13.40
C ALA A 146 -14.38 9.71 12.81
N ARG A 147 -13.07 9.47 12.66
CA ARG A 147 -12.13 10.43 12.04
C ARG A 147 -12.49 10.70 10.58
N MET A 148 -12.80 9.69 9.78
CA MET A 148 -13.23 9.86 8.38
C MET A 148 -14.49 10.71 8.28
N LYS A 149 -15.49 10.43 9.11
CA LYS A 149 -16.75 11.20 9.15
C LYS A 149 -16.54 12.66 9.58
N LEU A 150 -15.66 12.91 10.56
CA LEU A 150 -15.30 14.28 10.98
C LEU A 150 -14.60 15.07 9.86
N LEU A 151 -13.90 14.39 8.97
CA LEU A 151 -13.26 14.98 7.79
C LEU A 151 -14.22 15.17 6.60
N GLY A 152 -15.49 14.82 6.77
CA GLY A 152 -16.53 14.99 5.75
C GLY A 152 -16.67 13.83 4.76
N ALA A 153 -15.97 12.72 4.96
CA ALA A 153 -16.12 11.54 4.11
C ALA A 153 -17.38 10.74 4.47
N GLU A 154 -18.05 10.21 3.45
CA GLU A 154 -19.05 9.17 3.62
C GLU A 154 -18.34 7.83 3.82
N VAL A 155 -18.72 7.06 4.85
CA VAL A 155 -18.20 5.71 5.09
C VAL A 155 -19.30 4.71 4.89
N ILE A 156 -19.14 3.83 3.89
CA ILE A 156 -20.10 2.81 3.51
C ILE A 156 -19.64 1.44 4.02
N PRO A 157 -20.36 0.82 4.99
CA PRO A 157 -20.06 -0.53 5.45
C PRO A 157 -20.40 -1.56 4.37
N VAL A 158 -19.45 -2.45 4.07
CA VAL A 158 -19.66 -3.57 3.13
C VAL A 158 -20.06 -4.81 3.92
N THR A 159 -21.26 -5.29 3.67
CA THR A 159 -21.90 -6.39 4.41
C THR A 159 -21.85 -7.74 3.68
N THR A 160 -21.25 -7.79 2.49
CA THR A 160 -21.12 -9.00 1.67
C THR A 160 -19.75 -9.67 1.86
N GLY A 161 -19.67 -10.96 1.54
CA GLY A 161 -18.43 -11.74 1.62
C GLY A 161 -17.89 -11.89 3.05
N SER A 162 -16.59 -11.84 3.22
CA SER A 162 -15.90 -11.85 4.52
C SER A 162 -16.09 -10.55 5.33
N ARG A 163 -16.64 -9.52 4.70
CA ARG A 163 -16.86 -8.19 5.30
C ARG A 163 -15.58 -7.50 5.78
N THR A 164 -14.49 -7.73 5.03
CA THR A 164 -13.14 -7.20 5.27
C THR A 164 -12.62 -6.43 4.06
N LEU A 165 -11.32 -6.09 4.06
CA LEU A 165 -10.66 -5.28 3.02
C LEU A 165 -10.90 -5.79 1.59
N LYS A 166 -10.87 -7.12 1.35
CA LYS A 166 -11.09 -7.68 0.01
C LYS A 166 -12.44 -7.26 -0.57
N ASP A 167 -13.50 -7.33 0.25
CA ASP A 167 -14.84 -6.99 -0.19
C ASP A 167 -15.03 -5.46 -0.32
N ALA A 168 -14.37 -4.69 0.52
CA ALA A 168 -14.31 -3.23 0.38
C ALA A 168 -13.69 -2.83 -0.98
N ILE A 169 -12.61 -3.49 -1.43
CA ILE A 169 -12.02 -3.28 -2.77
C ILE A 169 -13.04 -3.63 -3.86
N ASN A 170 -13.75 -4.75 -3.73
CA ASN A 170 -14.76 -5.17 -4.70
C ASN A 170 -15.87 -4.12 -4.86
N GLU A 171 -16.38 -3.56 -3.76
CA GLU A 171 -17.42 -2.52 -3.81
C GLU A 171 -16.88 -1.20 -4.37
N ALA A 172 -15.69 -0.80 -3.99
CA ALA A 172 -15.05 0.39 -4.55
C ALA A 172 -14.86 0.24 -6.08
N MET A 173 -14.45 -0.94 -6.56
CA MET A 173 -14.35 -1.21 -7.99
C MET A 173 -15.70 -1.14 -8.71
N ARG A 174 -16.79 -1.63 -8.10
CA ARG A 174 -18.17 -1.54 -8.68
C ARG A 174 -18.61 -0.09 -8.79
N ASP A 175 -18.41 0.72 -7.76
CA ASP A 175 -18.70 2.15 -7.80
C ASP A 175 -17.87 2.82 -8.90
N TRP A 176 -16.57 2.51 -8.97
CA TRP A 176 -15.70 3.12 -9.97
C TRP A 176 -16.16 2.81 -11.40
N VAL A 177 -16.49 1.55 -11.72
CA VAL A 177 -17.02 1.17 -13.04
C VAL A 177 -18.25 2.00 -13.40
N THR A 178 -19.12 2.26 -12.42
CA THR A 178 -20.36 3.00 -12.62
C THR A 178 -20.14 4.50 -12.84
N ASN A 179 -19.13 5.09 -12.20
CA ASN A 179 -18.94 6.53 -12.06
C ASN A 179 -17.58 7.02 -12.59
N VAL A 180 -16.96 6.31 -13.55
CA VAL A 180 -15.57 6.56 -13.97
C VAL A 180 -15.33 7.99 -14.48
N GLU A 181 -16.33 8.63 -15.09
CA GLU A 181 -16.21 9.98 -15.67
C GLU A 181 -15.95 11.04 -14.59
N SER A 182 -16.61 10.94 -13.44
CA SER A 182 -16.54 11.93 -12.35
C SER A 182 -15.69 11.49 -11.16
N THR A 183 -15.26 10.24 -11.13
CA THR A 183 -14.69 9.62 -9.94
C THR A 183 -13.31 9.03 -10.22
N HIS A 184 -12.34 9.30 -9.36
CA HIS A 184 -11.08 8.60 -9.30
C HIS A 184 -11.11 7.55 -8.18
N TYR A 185 -10.71 6.32 -8.50
CA TYR A 185 -10.44 5.31 -7.47
C TYR A 185 -9.04 5.53 -6.89
N LEU A 186 -8.99 6.03 -5.67
CA LEU A 186 -7.76 6.29 -4.94
C LEU A 186 -7.33 5.00 -4.22
N LEU A 187 -6.60 4.13 -4.92
CA LEU A 187 -6.21 2.81 -4.42
C LEU A 187 -5.10 2.91 -3.36
N GLY A 188 -5.29 2.23 -2.24
CA GLY A 188 -4.44 2.34 -1.05
C GLY A 188 -3.23 1.41 -1.00
N THR A 189 -3.06 0.51 -1.96
CA THR A 189 -1.96 -0.45 -1.97
C THR A 189 -1.36 -0.61 -3.37
N VAL A 190 -0.21 -1.28 -3.48
CA VAL A 190 0.48 -1.55 -4.76
C VAL A 190 -0.12 -2.72 -5.53
N ALA A 191 -1.41 -2.98 -5.35
CA ALA A 191 -2.21 -3.94 -6.11
C ALA A 191 -3.00 -3.22 -7.21
N GLY A 192 -3.92 -3.94 -7.84
CA GLY A 192 -4.77 -3.38 -8.89
C GLY A 192 -4.14 -3.41 -10.28
N PRO A 193 -4.91 -3.05 -11.32
CA PRO A 193 -4.43 -3.03 -12.69
C PRO A 193 -3.42 -1.90 -12.91
N HIS A 194 -2.55 -2.04 -13.92
CA HIS A 194 -1.72 -0.91 -14.34
C HIS A 194 -2.59 0.32 -14.66
N PRO A 195 -2.26 1.56 -14.18
CA PRO A 195 -0.95 1.97 -13.64
C PRO A 195 -0.82 1.92 -12.11
N PHE A 196 -1.80 1.42 -11.35
CA PHE A 196 -1.82 1.51 -9.89
C PHE A 196 -0.55 0.98 -9.20
N PRO A 197 0.00 -0.22 -9.52
CA PRO A 197 1.19 -0.70 -8.82
C PRO A 197 2.40 0.24 -8.97
N GLU A 198 2.64 0.75 -10.18
CA GLU A 198 3.71 1.72 -10.43
C GLU A 198 3.45 3.06 -9.74
N MET A 199 2.23 3.57 -9.87
CA MET A 199 1.84 4.87 -9.33
C MET A 199 1.93 4.91 -7.80
N VAL A 200 1.38 3.92 -7.13
CA VAL A 200 1.41 3.81 -5.67
C VAL A 200 2.84 3.63 -5.16
N ARG A 201 3.66 2.79 -5.83
CA ARG A 201 5.09 2.69 -5.53
C ARG A 201 5.79 4.04 -5.66
N ASP A 202 5.59 4.74 -6.77
CA ASP A 202 6.28 6.00 -7.06
C ASP A 202 5.94 7.10 -6.05
N PHE A 203 4.70 7.13 -5.53
CA PHE A 203 4.33 8.05 -4.46
C PHE A 203 4.84 7.61 -3.08
N HIS A 204 5.16 6.32 -2.89
CA HIS A 204 5.73 5.81 -1.63
C HIS A 204 7.25 5.76 -1.61
N LYS A 205 7.94 5.77 -2.77
CA LYS A 205 9.41 5.61 -2.84
C LYS A 205 10.19 6.65 -2.06
N ILE A 206 9.60 7.81 -1.77
CA ILE A 206 10.16 8.84 -0.90
C ILE A 206 10.60 8.29 0.46
N ILE A 207 9.93 7.24 0.96
CA ILE A 207 10.31 6.55 2.21
C ILE A 207 11.73 5.99 2.11
N GLY A 208 12.02 5.26 1.03
CA GLY A 208 13.33 4.67 0.78
C GLY A 208 14.39 5.68 0.39
N GLU A 209 14.01 6.71 -0.38
CA GLU A 209 14.91 7.81 -0.75
C GLU A 209 15.44 8.51 0.51
N GLU A 210 14.56 8.95 1.40
CA GLU A 210 14.94 9.55 2.67
C GLU A 210 15.69 8.58 3.59
N ALA A 211 15.22 7.33 3.72
CA ALA A 211 15.85 6.35 4.60
C ALA A 211 17.31 6.08 4.21
N ARG A 212 17.57 5.99 2.90
CA ARG A 212 18.92 5.75 2.39
C ARG A 212 19.86 6.92 2.71
N ASP A 213 19.43 8.15 2.47
CA ASP A 213 20.23 9.33 2.75
C ASP A 213 20.46 9.50 4.26
N GLN A 214 19.43 9.33 5.06
CA GLN A 214 19.51 9.43 6.53
C GLN A 214 20.40 8.35 7.16
N VAL A 215 20.39 7.11 6.65
CA VAL A 215 21.28 6.06 7.18
C VAL A 215 22.73 6.32 6.83
N LEU A 216 23.00 6.81 5.62
CA LEU A 216 24.35 7.20 5.21
C LEU A 216 24.88 8.37 6.04
N GLU A 217 24.07 9.39 6.30
CA GLU A 217 24.42 10.51 7.17
C GLU A 217 24.69 10.05 8.61
N LEU A 218 23.84 9.16 9.13
CA LEU A 218 23.94 8.70 10.53
C LEU A 218 25.08 7.72 10.77
N THR A 219 25.40 6.86 9.78
CA THR A 219 26.28 5.70 9.98
C THR A 219 27.50 5.68 9.08
N GLY A 220 27.53 6.48 8.02
CA GLY A 220 28.58 6.48 6.99
C GLY A 220 28.53 5.29 6.03
N ARG A 221 27.55 4.38 6.16
CA ARG A 221 27.41 3.19 5.31
C ARG A 221 25.94 2.82 5.07
N LEU A 222 25.70 1.99 4.06
CA LEU A 222 24.38 1.39 3.84
C LEU A 222 24.03 0.38 4.96
N PRO A 223 22.73 0.12 5.20
CA PRO A 223 22.31 -0.89 6.17
C PRO A 223 22.64 -2.29 5.64
N ASP A 224 22.84 -3.26 6.53
CA ASP A 224 23.01 -4.66 6.15
C ASP A 224 21.70 -5.28 5.65
N ALA A 225 20.56 -4.80 6.20
CA ALA A 225 19.23 -5.24 5.80
C ALA A 225 18.19 -4.13 5.97
N VAL A 226 17.16 -4.16 5.13
CA VAL A 226 15.92 -3.39 5.25
C VAL A 226 14.76 -4.35 5.42
N LEU A 227 14.00 -4.18 6.50
CA LEU A 227 12.86 -5.03 6.84
C LEU A 227 11.57 -4.21 6.78
N ALA A 228 10.50 -4.81 6.28
CA ALA A 228 9.16 -4.23 6.32
C ALA A 228 8.08 -5.31 6.34
N CYS A 229 6.97 -5.06 7.04
CA CYS A 229 5.81 -5.94 6.96
C CYS A 229 5.13 -5.83 5.60
N VAL A 230 4.53 -6.94 5.12
CA VAL A 230 3.92 -7.06 3.80
C VAL A 230 2.52 -7.66 3.93
N GLY A 231 1.51 -6.82 3.66
CA GLY A 231 0.18 -7.24 3.26
C GLY A 231 0.07 -7.04 1.75
N GLY A 232 -0.66 -6.02 1.27
CA GLY A 232 -0.56 -5.61 -0.14
C GLY A 232 0.83 -5.07 -0.54
N GLY A 233 1.66 -4.63 0.43
CA GLY A 233 3.08 -4.35 0.26
C GLY A 233 3.45 -2.90 -0.04
N SER A 234 2.53 -1.93 0.13
CA SER A 234 2.82 -0.54 -0.26
C SER A 234 3.93 0.14 0.58
N ASN A 235 3.98 -0.10 1.89
CA ASN A 235 5.06 0.41 2.74
C ASN A 235 6.39 -0.26 2.40
N ALA A 236 6.37 -1.58 2.18
CA ALA A 236 7.57 -2.35 1.90
C ALA A 236 8.20 -1.94 0.56
N ILE A 237 7.43 -1.87 -0.53
CA ILE A 237 7.98 -1.40 -1.80
C ILE A 237 8.43 0.05 -1.73
N GLY A 238 7.74 0.88 -0.94
CA GLY A 238 8.13 2.27 -0.71
C GLY A 238 9.54 2.41 -0.14
N ILE A 239 9.90 1.59 0.85
CA ILE A 239 11.25 1.60 1.39
C ILE A 239 12.23 0.76 0.55
N PHE A 240 11.82 -0.39 0.00
CA PHE A 240 12.70 -1.29 -0.76
C PHE A 240 13.17 -0.67 -2.07
N HIS A 241 12.30 0.07 -2.76
CA HIS A 241 12.54 0.54 -4.12
C HIS A 241 13.90 1.24 -4.29
N ARG A 242 14.29 2.08 -3.33
CA ARG A 242 15.57 2.80 -3.40
C ARG A 242 16.79 1.91 -3.14
N PHE A 243 16.60 0.76 -2.49
CA PHE A 243 17.66 -0.19 -2.18
C PHE A 243 17.72 -1.39 -3.16
N ILE A 244 16.83 -1.49 -4.15
CA ILE A 244 16.81 -2.59 -5.11
C ILE A 244 18.16 -2.69 -5.86
N GLY A 245 18.77 -1.57 -6.21
CA GLY A 245 20.07 -1.53 -6.87
C GLY A 245 21.29 -1.62 -5.95
N ASP A 246 21.11 -1.69 -4.64
CA ASP A 246 22.19 -1.83 -3.65
C ASP A 246 22.33 -3.33 -3.26
N ASP A 247 23.04 -4.14 -4.04
CA ASP A 247 23.13 -5.61 -3.89
C ASP A 247 23.64 -6.06 -2.52
N SER A 248 24.42 -5.23 -1.82
CA SER A 248 24.91 -5.49 -0.47
C SER A 248 23.83 -5.38 0.61
N VAL A 249 22.66 -4.80 0.29
CA VAL A 249 21.55 -4.59 1.23
C VAL A 249 20.52 -5.72 1.04
N ARG A 250 20.29 -6.52 2.07
CA ARG A 250 19.23 -7.52 2.08
C ARG A 250 17.87 -6.84 2.20
N LEU A 251 16.89 -7.26 1.41
CA LEU A 251 15.50 -6.81 1.50
C LEU A 251 14.68 -7.96 2.07
N ILE A 252 14.00 -7.73 3.19
CA ILE A 252 13.27 -8.78 3.90
C ILE A 252 11.83 -8.32 4.16
N GLY A 253 10.89 -8.96 3.45
CA GLY A 253 9.46 -8.77 3.66
C GLY A 253 8.92 -9.75 4.70
N LEU A 254 8.17 -9.24 5.68
CA LEU A 254 7.55 -10.05 6.73
C LEU A 254 6.04 -10.11 6.46
N GLU A 255 5.54 -11.29 6.10
CA GLU A 255 4.12 -11.53 5.81
C GLU A 255 3.40 -11.97 7.09
N ALA A 256 2.09 -11.72 7.17
CA ALA A 256 1.26 -12.13 8.28
C ALA A 256 0.95 -13.64 8.20
N GLY A 257 1.60 -14.40 9.05
CA GLY A 257 1.46 -15.85 9.14
C GLY A 257 0.18 -16.32 9.86
N GLY A 258 -0.57 -15.41 10.47
CA GLY A 258 -1.80 -15.76 11.17
C GLY A 258 -1.58 -16.87 12.20
N ASP A 259 -2.42 -17.91 12.12
CA ASP A 259 -2.32 -19.09 12.98
C ASP A 259 -1.27 -20.13 12.46
N GLY A 260 -0.52 -19.78 11.40
CA GLY A 260 0.42 -20.67 10.70
C GLY A 260 -0.07 -21.06 9.30
N ILE A 261 0.87 -21.13 8.31
CA ILE A 261 0.52 -21.44 6.91
C ILE A 261 -0.18 -22.80 6.81
N GLU A 262 0.26 -23.78 7.56
CA GLU A 262 -0.26 -25.15 7.57
C GLU A 262 -1.72 -25.23 8.05
N THR A 263 -2.21 -24.23 8.76
CA THR A 263 -3.62 -24.17 9.22
C THR A 263 -4.57 -23.65 8.14
N GLY A 264 -4.04 -23.04 7.07
CA GLY A 264 -4.82 -22.32 6.07
C GLY A 264 -5.38 -20.98 6.56
N ARG A 265 -5.10 -20.56 7.81
CA ARG A 265 -5.57 -19.31 8.41
C ARG A 265 -4.41 -18.32 8.52
N HIS A 266 -4.04 -17.72 7.40
CA HIS A 266 -2.93 -16.77 7.27
C HIS A 266 -3.17 -15.74 6.15
N ALA A 267 -2.32 -14.72 6.04
CA ALA A 267 -2.30 -13.74 4.95
C ALA A 267 -0.92 -13.68 4.25
N SER A 268 -0.14 -14.76 4.35
CA SER A 268 1.17 -14.90 3.71
C SER A 268 1.00 -15.32 2.25
N THR A 269 0.95 -14.37 1.33
CA THR A 269 0.62 -14.64 -0.08
C THR A 269 1.79 -15.12 -0.91
N ILE A 270 3.02 -14.64 -0.66
CA ILE A 270 4.21 -15.09 -1.38
C ILE A 270 4.66 -16.47 -0.86
N THR A 271 4.70 -16.64 0.46
CA THR A 271 5.19 -17.88 1.07
C THR A 271 4.15 -19.00 1.10
N GLY A 272 2.86 -18.71 1.07
CA GLY A 272 1.78 -19.70 1.19
C GLY A 272 0.76 -19.68 0.05
N GLY A 273 0.89 -18.81 -0.94
CA GLY A 273 -0.03 -18.70 -2.06
C GLY A 273 0.52 -19.22 -3.38
N SER A 274 -0.18 -18.95 -4.46
CA SER A 274 0.19 -19.32 -5.83
C SER A 274 -0.09 -18.19 -6.81
N VAL A 275 0.50 -18.28 -8.03
CA VAL A 275 0.30 -17.25 -9.05
C VAL A 275 -1.13 -17.27 -9.57
N GLY A 276 -1.81 -16.12 -9.50
CA GLY A 276 -3.19 -15.95 -9.95
C GLY A 276 -3.48 -14.51 -10.34
N VAL A 277 -4.75 -14.17 -10.48
CA VAL A 277 -5.23 -12.82 -10.77
C VAL A 277 -6.19 -12.38 -9.68
N LEU A 278 -5.92 -11.22 -9.06
CA LEU A 278 -6.78 -10.62 -8.06
C LEU A 278 -6.86 -9.10 -8.27
N HIS A 279 -8.07 -8.54 -8.19
CA HIS A 279 -8.31 -7.10 -8.32
C HIS A 279 -7.64 -6.45 -9.54
N GLY A 280 -7.63 -7.18 -10.68
CA GLY A 280 -7.16 -6.67 -11.96
C GLY A 280 -5.65 -6.77 -12.21
N THR A 281 -4.90 -7.46 -11.38
CA THR A 281 -3.45 -7.69 -11.54
C THR A 281 -3.08 -9.17 -11.41
N ARG A 282 -2.09 -9.62 -12.17
CA ARG A 282 -1.48 -10.94 -11.99
C ARG A 282 -0.38 -10.85 -10.93
N THR A 283 -0.46 -11.69 -9.90
CA THR A 283 0.48 -11.70 -8.78
C THR A 283 0.37 -13.02 -7.98
N TYR A 284 1.03 -13.14 -6.83
CA TYR A 284 0.75 -14.19 -5.86
C TYR A 284 -0.58 -13.91 -5.13
N VAL A 285 -1.40 -14.94 -4.97
CA VAL A 285 -2.75 -14.88 -4.38
C VAL A 285 -2.97 -16.10 -3.49
N LEU A 286 -3.68 -15.92 -2.38
CA LEU A 286 -4.25 -17.02 -1.64
C LEU A 286 -5.48 -17.53 -2.39
N GLN A 287 -5.37 -18.70 -3.03
CA GLN A 287 -6.41 -19.31 -3.84
C GLN A 287 -6.35 -20.84 -3.76
N ASP A 288 -7.50 -21.47 -3.99
CA ASP A 288 -7.63 -22.91 -4.12
C ASP A 288 -7.19 -23.42 -5.51
N ASP A 289 -7.22 -24.73 -5.71
CA ASP A 289 -6.85 -25.39 -6.97
C ASP A 289 -7.77 -24.99 -8.15
N ASN A 290 -8.93 -24.40 -7.90
CA ASN A 290 -9.86 -23.89 -8.89
C ASN A 290 -9.66 -22.37 -9.17
N GLY A 291 -8.67 -21.75 -8.53
CA GLY A 291 -8.40 -20.32 -8.65
C GLY A 291 -9.37 -19.43 -7.87
N GLN A 292 -10.15 -19.99 -6.93
CA GLN A 292 -11.02 -19.19 -6.06
C GLN A 292 -10.22 -18.65 -4.88
N THR A 293 -10.35 -17.36 -4.62
CA THR A 293 -9.67 -16.70 -3.51
C THR A 293 -10.07 -17.30 -2.18
N ILE A 294 -9.09 -17.73 -1.40
CA ILE A 294 -9.27 -18.18 -0.01
C ILE A 294 -9.31 -16.95 0.90
N GLU A 295 -10.10 -17.05 1.97
CA GLU A 295 -10.18 -16.01 2.99
C GLU A 295 -8.83 -15.89 3.71
N SER A 296 -8.26 -14.68 3.74
CA SER A 296 -7.06 -14.39 4.52
C SER A 296 -7.38 -14.18 6.00
N HIS A 297 -6.37 -14.36 6.85
CA HIS A 297 -6.49 -14.12 8.28
C HIS A 297 -5.21 -13.49 8.84
N SER A 298 -5.37 -12.43 9.62
CA SER A 298 -4.31 -11.79 10.40
C SER A 298 -4.93 -11.02 11.57
N ILE A 299 -4.28 -11.04 12.73
CA ILE A 299 -4.60 -10.15 13.86
C ILE A 299 -4.43 -8.68 13.48
N SER A 300 -3.54 -8.40 12.51
CA SER A 300 -3.32 -7.08 11.95
C SER A 300 -4.24 -6.83 10.76
N ALA A 301 -5.31 -6.05 10.95
CA ALA A 301 -6.24 -5.69 9.89
C ALA A 301 -5.56 -4.98 8.69
N GLY A 302 -4.40 -4.35 8.89
CA GLY A 302 -3.61 -3.71 7.83
C GLY A 302 -2.83 -4.69 6.95
N LEU A 303 -2.69 -5.95 7.37
CA LEU A 303 -1.99 -7.01 6.65
C LEU A 303 -2.94 -8.13 6.19
N ASP A 304 -4.22 -8.05 6.53
CA ASP A 304 -5.26 -9.03 6.18
C ASP A 304 -5.73 -8.83 4.75
N TYR A 305 -4.96 -9.35 3.80
CA TYR A 305 -5.23 -9.26 2.37
C TYR A 305 -4.69 -10.47 1.63
N PRO A 306 -5.50 -11.14 0.78
CA PRO A 306 -5.11 -12.39 0.12
C PRO A 306 -4.30 -12.21 -1.16
N GLY A 307 -3.63 -11.08 -1.34
CA GLY A 307 -2.81 -10.77 -2.51
C GLY A 307 -1.62 -9.87 -2.14
N VAL A 308 -0.73 -9.64 -3.09
CA VAL A 308 0.46 -8.81 -2.91
C VAL A 308 0.74 -8.01 -4.18
N GLY A 309 1.48 -6.91 -4.07
CA GLY A 309 1.89 -6.13 -5.24
C GLY A 309 2.75 -6.94 -6.22
N PRO A 310 2.56 -6.79 -7.55
CA PRO A 310 3.26 -7.58 -8.56
C PRO A 310 4.78 -7.34 -8.57
N GLU A 311 5.26 -6.18 -8.11
CA GLU A 311 6.69 -5.91 -7.97
C GLU A 311 7.31 -6.75 -6.85
N HIS A 312 6.59 -7.03 -5.76
CA HIS A 312 7.04 -7.97 -4.74
C HIS A 312 7.16 -9.39 -5.28
N ALA A 313 6.24 -9.80 -6.14
CA ALA A 313 6.28 -11.12 -6.78
C ALA A 313 7.56 -11.32 -7.61
N ILE A 314 7.94 -10.36 -8.45
CA ILE A 314 9.19 -10.47 -9.22
C ILE A 314 10.44 -10.34 -8.35
N LEU A 315 10.41 -9.53 -7.30
CA LEU A 315 11.54 -9.42 -6.36
C LEU A 315 11.79 -10.74 -5.62
N ASN A 316 10.73 -11.49 -5.30
CA ASN A 316 10.82 -12.85 -4.77
C ASN A 316 11.42 -13.83 -5.78
N ASP A 317 10.83 -13.89 -6.99
CA ASP A 317 11.24 -14.85 -8.02
C ASP A 317 12.70 -14.67 -8.48
N THR A 318 13.17 -13.43 -8.48
CA THR A 318 14.56 -13.10 -8.82
C THR A 318 15.52 -13.27 -7.64
N GLY A 319 15.03 -13.57 -6.45
CA GLY A 319 15.81 -13.65 -5.23
C GLY A 319 16.37 -12.30 -4.75
N ARG A 320 15.85 -11.17 -5.27
CA ARG A 320 16.30 -9.84 -4.83
C ARG A 320 15.74 -9.49 -3.46
N ALA A 321 14.55 -9.94 -3.12
CA ALA A 321 13.98 -9.83 -1.78
C ALA A 321 13.60 -11.19 -1.24
N GLU A 322 13.76 -11.36 0.06
CA GLU A 322 13.38 -12.56 0.82
C GLU A 322 12.05 -12.27 1.53
N TYR A 323 11.13 -13.24 1.54
CA TYR A 323 9.86 -13.12 2.25
C TYR A 323 9.74 -14.21 3.30
N ARG A 324 9.22 -13.86 4.47
CA ARG A 324 9.05 -14.76 5.60
C ARG A 324 7.66 -14.57 6.21
N SER A 325 7.02 -15.67 6.52
CA SER A 325 5.79 -15.70 7.30
C SER A 325 6.10 -15.59 8.78
N ILE A 326 5.41 -14.69 9.49
CA ILE A 326 5.50 -14.49 10.93
C ILE A 326 4.09 -14.69 11.51
N THR A 327 3.94 -15.64 12.41
CA THR A 327 2.66 -15.95 13.03
C THR A 327 2.18 -14.84 13.97
N ASP A 328 0.88 -14.83 14.27
CA ASP A 328 0.30 -13.87 15.22
C ASP A 328 0.91 -14.04 16.60
N ASP A 329 1.19 -15.27 17.04
CA ASP A 329 1.85 -15.56 18.33
C ASP A 329 3.28 -15.01 18.37
N GLU A 330 4.09 -15.25 17.32
CA GLU A 330 5.45 -14.69 17.21
C GLU A 330 5.44 -13.16 17.24
N ALA A 331 4.48 -12.55 16.52
CA ALA A 331 4.33 -11.10 16.50
C ALA A 331 3.94 -10.54 17.88
N MET A 332 3.04 -11.22 18.60
CA MET A 332 2.62 -10.81 19.94
C MET A 332 3.71 -11.04 20.99
N GLU A 333 4.53 -12.10 20.87
CA GLU A 333 5.69 -12.31 21.74
C GLU A 333 6.75 -11.21 21.54
N ALA A 334 6.95 -10.78 20.29
CA ALA A 334 7.92 -9.72 19.99
C ALA A 334 7.45 -8.32 20.40
N PHE A 335 6.12 -8.08 20.49
CA PHE A 335 5.52 -6.81 20.88
C PHE A 335 5.60 -6.57 22.37
#